data_3c51227176cf07f02dad326a5898302d
#
_entry.id   3c51227176cf07f02dad326a5898302d
#
_cell.length_a   1.000
_cell.length_b   1.000
_cell.length_c   1.000
_cell.angle_alpha   90.00
_cell.angle_beta   90.00
_cell.angle_gamma   90.00
#
_symmetry.space_group_name_H-M   'P 1'
#
loop_
_entity.id
_entity.type
_entity.pdbx_description
1 polymer ?
#
loop_
_entity_poly.entity_id
_entity_poly.type
_entity_poly.pdbx_seq_one_letter_code
_entity_poly.pdbx_strand_id
1 'polypeptide(L)'
;MDNKAKIGRILEDGGLHHWGVASFADTLPVLPCRVASLLPRDAKSVIVCLLGYYAGERAHNISRYAWARDYHLLVEELLSPVAERMRETWQEQTFAVFTDNSPIREVTAARLAGLGFIGNNGLLISPAYGSYHFIAEIVTDLWLEPSEPVEAGCGECRLCLDTCPTGALSPFGVEKSRCRSHITQKKGDLTAWEQDQVRKGGLAWGCDICSDVCPYNHPPCWTDLPDFRRELNGFIREEDLPRLIKERAFGYRGVKVMQRNLRIIKRKASGTGPDTGE
;
A
#
# COMPACT_ATOMS: atom_id res chain seq x y z
N MET A 1 13.18 4.46 31.94
CA MET A 1 12.24 4.69 30.83
C MET A 1 12.14 3.38 30.09
N ASP A 2 10.94 2.90 29.84
CA ASP A 2 10.69 1.66 29.11
C ASP A 2 11.20 1.75 27.66
N ASN A 3 11.66 0.63 27.10
CA ASN A 3 12.19 0.57 25.73
C ASN A 3 11.15 1.03 24.69
N LYS A 4 9.89 0.66 24.85
CA LYS A 4 8.79 1.07 23.95
C LYS A 4 8.64 2.61 23.93
N ALA A 5 8.73 3.26 25.09
CA ALA A 5 8.67 4.72 25.18
C ALA A 5 9.88 5.41 24.52
N LYS A 6 11.09 4.80 24.57
CA LYS A 6 12.26 5.32 23.85
C LYS A 6 12.11 5.15 22.34
N ILE A 7 11.63 3.99 21.88
CA ILE A 7 11.31 3.73 20.46
C ILE A 7 10.30 4.77 19.96
N GLY A 8 9.22 5.01 20.73
CA GLY A 8 8.20 6.01 20.36
C GLY A 8 8.79 7.39 20.12
N ARG A 9 9.65 7.86 20.99
CA ARG A 9 10.32 9.17 20.80
C ARG A 9 11.18 9.22 19.54
N ILE A 10 11.92 8.14 19.24
CA ILE A 10 12.77 8.09 18.04
C ILE A 10 11.89 8.13 16.78
N LEU A 11 10.74 7.43 16.78
CA LEU A 11 9.77 7.42 15.68
C LEU A 11 9.13 8.80 15.52
N GLU A 12 8.63 9.39 16.60
CA GLU A 12 7.99 10.72 16.61
C GLU A 12 8.95 11.82 16.14
N ASP A 13 10.20 11.83 16.63
CA ASP A 13 11.27 12.73 16.15
C ASP A 13 11.55 12.54 14.65
N GLY A 14 11.36 11.32 14.12
CA GLY A 14 11.45 10.99 12.69
C GLY A 14 10.19 11.31 11.90
N GLY A 15 9.15 11.90 12.52
CA GLY A 15 7.88 12.23 11.86
C GLY A 15 6.92 11.04 11.68
N LEU A 16 7.15 9.94 12.39
CA LEU A 16 6.34 8.72 12.32
C LEU A 16 5.39 8.66 13.52
N HIS A 17 4.20 9.24 13.37
CA HIS A 17 3.24 9.41 14.47
C HIS A 17 2.25 8.26 14.65
N HIS A 18 2.08 7.44 13.61
CA HIS A 18 1.12 6.30 13.62
C HIS A 18 1.90 4.99 13.58
N TRP A 19 2.22 4.48 14.75
CA TRP A 19 3.00 3.26 14.91
C TRP A 19 2.45 2.37 16.05
N GLY A 20 2.83 1.11 16.02
CA GLY A 20 2.51 0.14 17.05
C GLY A 20 3.49 -1.02 17.05
N VAL A 21 3.35 -1.93 17.99
CA VAL A 21 4.22 -3.09 18.17
C VAL A 21 3.39 -4.37 18.12
N ALA A 22 3.81 -5.32 17.29
CA ALA A 22 3.33 -6.70 17.33
C ALA A 22 4.41 -7.64 17.86
N SER A 23 4.00 -8.72 18.51
CA SER A 23 4.90 -9.85 18.80
C SER A 23 5.31 -10.49 17.47
N PHE A 24 6.60 -10.73 17.26
CA PHE A 24 7.07 -11.40 16.06
C PHE A 24 6.48 -12.83 15.94
N ALA A 25 6.36 -13.54 17.06
CA ALA A 25 5.81 -14.90 17.10
C ALA A 25 4.37 -14.95 16.55
N ASP A 26 3.57 -13.91 16.77
CA ASP A 26 2.18 -13.85 16.32
C ASP A 26 2.05 -13.52 14.82
N THR A 27 3.14 -13.09 14.18
CA THR A 27 3.18 -12.81 12.72
C THR A 27 3.55 -14.03 11.87
N LEU A 28 3.90 -15.13 12.48
CA LEU A 28 4.29 -16.36 11.79
C LEU A 28 3.12 -17.00 11.01
N PRO A 29 3.38 -17.80 9.95
CA PRO A 29 4.70 -18.14 9.42
C PRO A 29 5.30 -17.03 8.54
N VAL A 30 6.62 -16.97 8.51
CA VAL A 30 7.39 -16.08 7.63
C VAL A 30 7.13 -16.42 6.16
N LEU A 31 6.96 -15.40 5.33
CA LEU A 31 6.77 -15.55 3.89
C LEU A 31 8.11 -15.75 3.18
N PRO A 32 8.20 -16.70 2.23
CA PRO A 32 9.40 -16.88 1.43
C PRO A 32 9.57 -15.69 0.48
N CYS A 33 10.60 -14.87 0.71
CA CYS A 33 10.98 -13.77 -0.16
C CYS A 33 12.49 -13.55 -0.14
N ARG A 34 13.00 -12.74 -1.09
CA ARG A 34 14.43 -12.49 -1.25
C ARG A 34 15.08 -11.85 -0.01
N VAL A 35 14.32 -11.04 0.71
CA VAL A 35 14.84 -10.28 1.87
C VAL A 35 14.60 -11.01 3.20
N ALA A 36 14.05 -12.22 3.20
CA ALA A 36 13.83 -13.00 4.42
C ALA A 36 15.13 -13.27 5.20
N SER A 37 16.28 -13.31 4.51
CA SER A 37 17.60 -13.46 5.14
C SER A 37 18.04 -12.24 5.96
N LEU A 38 17.38 -11.09 5.81
CA LEU A 38 17.64 -9.87 6.59
C LEU A 38 16.91 -9.87 7.94
N LEU A 39 16.02 -10.83 8.20
CA LEU A 39 15.36 -10.96 9.50
C LEU A 39 16.40 -11.20 10.60
N PRO A 40 16.28 -10.51 11.75
CA PRO A 40 17.05 -10.83 12.93
C PRO A 40 16.84 -12.30 13.31
N ARG A 41 17.92 -13.01 13.63
CA ARG A 41 17.88 -14.47 13.91
C ARG A 41 16.94 -14.80 15.08
N ASP A 42 16.94 -13.96 16.12
CA ASP A 42 16.13 -14.10 17.33
C ASP A 42 15.08 -12.98 17.41
N ALA A 43 14.40 -12.69 16.29
CA ALA A 43 13.38 -11.65 16.23
C ALA A 43 12.30 -11.83 17.29
N LYS A 44 11.97 -10.76 18.02
CA LYS A 44 10.99 -10.74 19.11
C LYS A 44 9.83 -9.79 18.84
N SER A 45 10.11 -8.66 18.19
CA SER A 45 9.11 -7.62 18.00
C SER A 45 9.12 -7.09 16.58
N VAL A 46 7.94 -6.67 16.11
CA VAL A 46 7.72 -5.98 14.86
C VAL A 46 7.15 -4.61 15.19
N ILE A 47 7.91 -3.55 14.95
CA ILE A 47 7.45 -2.18 15.01
C ILE A 47 6.83 -1.88 13.66
N VAL A 48 5.55 -1.54 13.64
CA VAL A 48 4.81 -1.24 12.42
C VAL A 48 4.48 0.24 12.38
N CYS A 49 4.70 0.88 11.23
CA CYS A 49 4.39 2.28 10.99
C CYS A 49 3.41 2.40 9.83
N LEU A 50 2.42 3.30 9.96
CA LEU A 50 1.52 3.68 8.88
C LEU A 50 1.94 5.04 8.31
N LEU A 51 2.04 5.10 6.99
CA LEU A 51 2.40 6.30 6.25
C LEU A 51 1.23 6.68 5.34
N GLY A 52 0.43 7.66 5.75
CA GLY A 52 -0.68 8.15 4.97
C GLY A 52 -0.24 8.71 3.62
N TYR A 53 -1.01 8.46 2.54
CA TYR A 53 -0.69 8.98 1.21
C TYR A 53 -1.80 9.80 0.56
N TYR A 54 -2.97 9.93 1.17
CA TYR A 54 -4.02 10.76 0.58
C TYR A 54 -3.62 12.24 0.54
N ALA A 55 -3.67 12.83 -0.63
CA ALA A 55 -3.25 14.21 -0.89
C ALA A 55 -4.26 14.97 -1.79
N GLY A 56 -5.55 14.72 -1.55
CA GLY A 56 -6.65 15.37 -2.24
C GLY A 56 -7.06 14.70 -3.54
N GLU A 57 -8.05 15.33 -4.22
CA GLU A 57 -8.59 14.84 -5.48
C GLU A 57 -8.00 15.59 -6.68
N ARG A 58 -7.81 14.85 -7.77
CA ARG A 58 -7.33 15.39 -9.07
C ARG A 58 -7.73 14.49 -10.22
N ALA A 59 -7.67 15.01 -11.44
CA ALA A 59 -7.78 14.17 -12.64
C ALA A 59 -6.68 13.11 -12.65
N HIS A 60 -7.06 11.85 -12.90
CA HIS A 60 -6.12 10.75 -12.84
C HIS A 60 -6.47 9.60 -13.80
N ASN A 61 -5.45 8.85 -14.18
CA ASN A 61 -5.56 7.58 -14.89
C ASN A 61 -4.66 6.50 -14.28
N ILE A 62 -4.21 6.72 -13.05
CA ILE A 62 -3.54 5.75 -12.19
C ILE A 62 -4.09 5.86 -10.76
N SER A 63 -3.99 4.78 -9.98
CA SER A 63 -4.41 4.75 -8.56
C SER A 63 -3.66 5.77 -7.71
N ARG A 64 -4.33 6.33 -6.70
CA ARG A 64 -3.83 7.40 -5.82
C ARG A 64 -2.48 7.10 -5.17
N TYR A 65 -2.27 5.85 -4.77
CA TYR A 65 -1.02 5.46 -4.11
C TYR A 65 0.23 5.64 -5.00
N ALA A 66 0.05 5.73 -6.31
CA ALA A 66 1.14 5.92 -7.28
C ALA A 66 1.30 7.36 -7.78
N TRP A 67 0.58 8.35 -7.20
CA TRP A 67 0.68 9.74 -7.65
C TRP A 67 1.96 10.43 -7.20
N ALA A 68 2.40 10.15 -5.97
CA ALA A 68 3.65 10.67 -5.43
C ALA A 68 4.87 9.90 -6.01
N ARG A 69 6.05 10.31 -5.60
CA ARG A 69 7.29 9.56 -5.81
C ARG A 69 7.13 8.14 -5.26
N ASP A 70 7.92 7.20 -5.76
CA ASP A 70 7.86 5.80 -5.36
C ASP A 70 7.96 5.67 -3.83
N TYR A 71 6.92 5.11 -3.24
CA TYR A 71 6.82 4.98 -1.79
C TYR A 71 7.91 4.08 -1.19
N HIS A 72 8.46 3.13 -1.94
CA HIS A 72 9.58 2.34 -1.46
C HIS A 72 10.79 3.23 -1.15
N LEU A 73 11.08 4.21 -2.03
CA LEU A 73 12.16 5.17 -1.82
C LEU A 73 11.86 6.13 -0.66
N LEU A 74 10.62 6.63 -0.59
CA LEU A 74 10.20 7.54 0.49
C LEU A 74 10.22 6.84 1.86
N VAL A 75 9.76 5.60 1.93
CA VAL A 75 9.79 4.81 3.16
C VAL A 75 11.24 4.54 3.59
N GLU A 76 12.12 4.17 2.66
CA GLU A 76 13.53 3.96 2.95
C GLU A 76 14.19 5.24 3.49
N GLU A 77 13.94 6.38 2.86
CA GLU A 77 14.45 7.69 3.27
C GLU A 77 13.94 8.12 4.67
N LEU A 78 12.71 7.75 5.03
CA LEU A 78 12.11 8.06 6.33
C LEU A 78 12.59 7.09 7.43
N LEU A 79 12.59 5.78 7.15
CA LEU A 79 12.87 4.78 8.18
C LEU A 79 14.35 4.49 8.38
N SER A 80 15.20 4.67 7.37
CA SER A 80 16.64 4.37 7.52
C SER A 80 17.31 5.21 8.61
N PRO A 81 17.11 6.54 8.69
CA PRO A 81 17.66 7.34 9.78
C PRO A 81 17.09 6.95 11.15
N VAL A 82 15.82 6.60 11.21
CA VAL A 82 15.16 6.15 12.44
C VAL A 82 15.75 4.83 12.94
N ALA A 83 15.90 3.85 12.03
CA ALA A 83 16.51 2.57 12.37
C ALA A 83 17.98 2.72 12.78
N GLU A 84 18.73 3.68 12.19
CA GLU A 84 20.11 3.96 12.59
C GLU A 84 20.19 4.52 14.01
N ARG A 85 19.34 5.49 14.36
CA ARG A 85 19.23 5.99 15.75
C ARG A 85 18.86 4.88 16.74
N MET A 86 18.03 3.91 16.32
CA MET A 86 17.74 2.73 17.14
C MET A 86 18.98 1.89 17.34
N ARG A 87 19.78 1.60 16.29
CA ARG A 87 21.04 0.84 16.38
C ARG A 87 22.08 1.54 17.26
N GLU A 88 22.17 2.86 17.18
CA GLU A 88 23.05 3.65 18.08
C GLU A 88 22.62 3.55 19.55
N THR A 89 21.31 3.50 19.81
CA THR A 89 20.75 3.44 21.16
C THR A 89 20.84 2.03 21.76
N TRP A 90 20.67 0.99 20.95
CA TRP A 90 20.73 -0.43 21.34
C TRP A 90 21.76 -1.16 20.49
N GLN A 91 23.05 -0.99 20.82
CA GLN A 91 24.18 -1.46 20.01
C GLN A 91 24.28 -2.98 19.87
N GLU A 92 23.66 -3.74 20.78
CA GLU A 92 23.65 -5.21 20.74
C GLU A 92 22.42 -5.79 20.00
N GLN A 93 21.46 -4.93 19.62
CA GLN A 93 20.24 -5.33 18.95
C GLN A 93 20.25 -5.03 17.46
N THR A 94 19.51 -5.83 16.72
CA THR A 94 19.33 -5.70 15.27
C THR A 94 18.00 -5.02 14.96
N PHE A 95 18.01 -4.12 13.97
CA PHE A 95 16.81 -3.45 13.45
C PHE A 95 16.79 -3.56 11.93
N ALA A 96 15.89 -4.37 11.37
CA ALA A 96 15.77 -4.59 9.93
C ALA A 96 14.49 -3.93 9.42
N VAL A 97 14.63 -3.05 8.42
CA VAL A 97 13.51 -2.30 7.82
C VAL A 97 12.94 -3.07 6.63
N PHE A 98 11.60 -3.13 6.54
CA PHE A 98 10.87 -3.75 5.43
C PHE A 98 9.70 -2.86 4.98
N THR A 99 9.35 -2.96 3.70
CA THR A 99 8.11 -2.42 3.12
C THR A 99 7.76 -3.20 1.84
N ASP A 100 6.49 -3.50 1.61
CA ASP A 100 5.91 -4.27 0.49
C ASP A 100 6.51 -5.69 0.34
N ASN A 101 7.74 -5.82 -0.07
CA ASN A 101 8.42 -7.11 -0.18
C ASN A 101 8.94 -7.58 1.19
N SER A 102 8.04 -7.67 2.17
CA SER A 102 8.34 -8.08 3.54
C SER A 102 8.24 -9.60 3.70
N PRO A 103 9.09 -10.21 4.54
CA PRO A 103 8.91 -11.60 4.98
C PRO A 103 7.75 -11.76 5.97
N ILE A 104 7.16 -10.67 6.43
CA ILE A 104 6.03 -10.61 7.35
C ILE A 104 4.75 -10.32 6.56
N ARG A 105 3.61 -10.81 7.05
CA ARG A 105 2.30 -10.43 6.52
C ARG A 105 1.94 -9.04 7.05
N GLU A 106 2.34 -7.98 6.34
CA GLU A 106 2.24 -6.58 6.75
C GLU A 106 0.87 -6.20 7.32
N VAL A 107 -0.21 -6.53 6.60
CA VAL A 107 -1.59 -6.23 7.04
C VAL A 107 -1.92 -6.94 8.36
N THR A 108 -1.45 -8.17 8.54
CA THR A 108 -1.64 -8.93 9.79
C THR A 108 -0.81 -8.33 10.92
N ALA A 109 0.44 -7.99 10.67
CA ALA A 109 1.32 -7.36 11.65
C ALA A 109 0.76 -6.01 12.10
N ALA A 110 0.27 -5.19 11.17
CA ALA A 110 -0.35 -3.90 11.48
C ALA A 110 -1.63 -4.03 12.32
N ARG A 111 -2.46 -5.04 12.05
CA ARG A 111 -3.61 -5.36 12.90
C ARG A 111 -3.18 -5.77 14.31
N LEU A 112 -2.20 -6.65 14.43
CA LEU A 112 -1.65 -7.11 15.71
C LEU A 112 -0.96 -5.99 16.48
N ALA A 113 -0.37 -5.02 15.77
CA ALA A 113 0.23 -3.82 16.34
C ALA A 113 -0.80 -2.75 16.78
N GLY A 114 -2.10 -3.04 16.71
CA GLY A 114 -3.15 -2.13 17.16
C GLY A 114 -3.38 -0.92 16.24
N LEU A 115 -3.00 -1.01 14.96
CA LEU A 115 -3.09 0.12 14.03
C LEU A 115 -4.41 0.15 13.22
N GLY A 116 -5.25 -0.85 13.41
CA GLY A 116 -6.54 -0.95 12.75
C GLY A 116 -7.05 -2.38 12.63
N PHE A 117 -8.03 -2.61 11.78
CA PHE A 117 -8.61 -3.92 11.50
C PHE A 117 -8.53 -4.25 10.01
N ILE A 118 -8.63 -5.53 9.66
CA ILE A 118 -8.64 -5.99 8.27
C ILE A 118 -10.07 -5.87 7.73
N GLY A 119 -10.26 -5.01 6.74
CA GLY A 119 -11.55 -4.80 6.09
C GLY A 119 -11.94 -5.93 5.13
N ASN A 120 -13.23 -5.96 4.73
CA ASN A 120 -13.75 -6.91 3.73
C ASN A 120 -13.07 -6.78 2.35
N ASN A 121 -12.39 -5.66 2.08
CA ASN A 121 -11.56 -5.46 0.89
C ASN A 121 -10.14 -6.02 1.02
N GLY A 122 -9.81 -6.64 2.16
CA GLY A 122 -8.49 -7.22 2.44
C GLY A 122 -7.41 -6.21 2.79
N LEU A 123 -7.74 -4.92 2.90
CA LEU A 123 -6.83 -3.86 3.32
C LEU A 123 -6.90 -3.64 4.84
N LEU A 124 -5.83 -3.12 5.42
CA LEU A 124 -5.91 -2.55 6.77
C LEU A 124 -6.78 -1.29 6.73
N ILE A 125 -7.73 -1.17 7.64
CA ILE A 125 -8.53 0.03 7.87
C ILE A 125 -8.07 0.64 9.18
N SER A 126 -7.37 1.75 9.09
CA SER A 126 -6.83 2.49 10.22
C SER A 126 -7.77 3.61 10.66
N PRO A 127 -7.92 3.89 11.97
CA PRO A 127 -8.61 5.09 12.45
C PRO A 127 -7.97 6.40 11.96
N ALA A 128 -6.65 6.39 11.70
CA ALA A 128 -5.90 7.58 11.27
C ALA A 128 -6.10 7.91 9.80
N TYR A 129 -6.05 6.90 8.90
CA TYR A 129 -5.98 7.15 7.44
C TYR A 129 -7.00 6.33 6.63
N GLY A 130 -7.95 5.66 7.29
CA GLY A 130 -8.76 4.68 6.59
C GLY A 130 -7.89 3.61 5.94
N SER A 131 -8.02 3.41 4.63
CA SER A 131 -7.14 2.51 3.85
C SER A 131 -6.10 3.25 2.98
N TYR A 132 -5.97 4.58 3.14
CA TYR A 132 -5.05 5.40 2.33
C TYR A 132 -3.67 5.55 2.98
N HIS A 133 -3.02 4.43 3.28
CA HIS A 133 -1.68 4.39 3.88
C HIS A 133 -0.84 3.24 3.32
N PHE A 134 0.48 3.39 3.42
CA PHE A 134 1.44 2.31 3.28
C PHE A 134 1.75 1.75 4.66
N ILE A 135 2.21 0.50 4.69
CA ILE A 135 2.69 -0.18 5.88
C ILE A 135 4.20 -0.34 5.74
N ALA A 136 4.92 0.03 6.78
CA ALA A 136 6.35 -0.20 6.90
C ALA A 136 6.66 -0.86 8.23
N GLU A 137 7.71 -1.67 8.28
CA GLU A 137 8.03 -2.50 9.42
C GLU A 137 9.50 -2.37 9.79
N ILE A 138 9.78 -2.37 11.11
CA ILE A 138 11.11 -2.55 11.66
C ILE A 138 11.07 -3.79 12.54
N VAL A 139 11.72 -4.87 12.10
CA VAL A 139 11.82 -6.12 12.87
C VAL A 139 13.06 -6.09 13.73
N THR A 140 12.94 -6.48 15.00
CA THR A 140 14.04 -6.43 15.97
C THR A 140 14.03 -7.63 16.91
N ASP A 141 15.21 -8.01 17.40
CA ASP A 141 15.42 -8.92 18.52
C ASP A 141 15.28 -8.24 19.89
N LEU A 142 15.11 -6.92 19.93
CA LEU A 142 14.69 -6.20 21.13
C LEU A 142 13.26 -6.58 21.49
N TRP A 143 13.03 -7.05 22.70
CA TRP A 143 11.67 -7.27 23.18
C TRP A 143 10.99 -5.95 23.53
N LEU A 144 9.81 -5.75 22.96
CA LEU A 144 8.92 -4.61 23.21
C LEU A 144 7.53 -5.12 23.57
N GLU A 145 6.88 -4.49 24.53
CA GLU A 145 5.49 -4.81 24.87
C GLU A 145 4.58 -4.60 23.67
N PRO A 146 3.83 -5.62 23.21
CA PRO A 146 2.88 -5.48 22.12
C PRO A 146 1.82 -4.40 22.40
N SER A 147 1.31 -3.78 21.34
CA SER A 147 0.19 -2.86 21.44
C SER A 147 -1.13 -3.61 21.50
N GLU A 148 -2.12 -3.03 22.18
CA GLU A 148 -3.46 -3.61 22.23
C GLU A 148 -4.12 -3.56 20.84
N PRO A 149 -4.71 -4.65 20.35
CA PRO A 149 -5.46 -4.66 19.08
C PRO A 149 -6.66 -3.70 19.12
N VAL A 150 -7.00 -3.13 17.95
CA VAL A 150 -8.22 -2.32 17.80
C VAL A 150 -9.42 -3.25 17.70
N GLU A 151 -10.37 -3.09 18.63
CA GLU A 151 -11.66 -3.77 18.58
C GLU A 151 -12.63 -3.03 17.65
N ALA A 152 -12.47 -3.22 16.35
CA ALA A 152 -13.32 -2.63 15.30
C ALA A 152 -13.40 -3.59 14.11
N GLY A 153 -14.34 -3.31 13.21
CA GLY A 153 -14.54 -4.14 12.02
C GLY A 153 -15.56 -3.53 11.06
N CYS A 154 -15.77 -4.20 9.93
CA CYS A 154 -16.77 -3.78 8.94
C CYS A 154 -18.21 -4.00 9.38
N GLY A 155 -18.48 -4.82 10.42
CA GLY A 155 -19.83 -5.25 10.75
C GLY A 155 -20.53 -5.88 9.54
N GLU A 156 -21.74 -5.44 9.27
CA GLU A 156 -22.56 -5.89 8.12
C GLU A 156 -22.26 -5.12 6.82
N CYS A 157 -21.33 -4.17 6.81
CA CYS A 157 -21.01 -3.38 5.64
C CYS A 157 -20.46 -4.25 4.50
N ARG A 158 -21.02 -4.09 3.31
CA ARG A 158 -20.66 -4.83 2.09
C ARG A 158 -20.29 -3.92 0.92
N LEU A 159 -20.21 -2.61 1.09
CA LEU A 159 -20.07 -1.64 0.00
C LEU A 159 -18.92 -1.98 -0.96
N CYS A 160 -17.75 -2.34 -0.45
CA CYS A 160 -16.60 -2.70 -1.29
C CYS A 160 -16.82 -4.02 -2.07
N LEU A 161 -17.53 -4.99 -1.48
CA LEU A 161 -17.88 -6.26 -2.14
C LEU A 161 -18.86 -6.02 -3.30
N ASP A 162 -19.91 -5.26 -3.02
CA ASP A 162 -21.03 -5.03 -3.96
C ASP A 162 -20.63 -4.08 -5.10
N THR A 163 -19.69 -3.16 -4.84
CA THR A 163 -19.20 -2.20 -5.86
C THR A 163 -18.04 -2.74 -6.69
N CYS A 164 -17.41 -3.86 -6.28
CA CYS A 164 -16.27 -4.41 -7.02
C CYS A 164 -16.68 -4.82 -8.44
N PRO A 165 -16.17 -4.13 -9.50
CA PRO A 165 -16.72 -4.32 -10.87
C PRO A 165 -16.34 -5.66 -11.49
N THR A 166 -15.44 -6.40 -10.89
CA THR A 166 -14.98 -7.71 -11.36
C THR A 166 -15.39 -8.85 -10.43
N GLY A 167 -16.06 -8.53 -9.31
CA GLY A 167 -16.40 -9.51 -8.29
C GLY A 167 -15.17 -10.20 -7.69
N ALA A 168 -14.04 -9.48 -7.63
CA ALA A 168 -12.79 -9.99 -7.06
C ALA A 168 -12.83 -10.12 -5.53
N LEU A 169 -13.77 -9.43 -4.88
CA LEU A 169 -13.92 -9.41 -3.43
C LEU A 169 -15.06 -10.34 -3.01
N SER A 170 -14.84 -11.11 -1.97
CA SER A 170 -15.82 -11.97 -1.34
C SER A 170 -15.62 -11.97 0.19
N PRO A 171 -16.59 -12.47 0.99
CA PRO A 171 -16.40 -12.64 2.43
C PRO A 171 -15.21 -13.55 2.81
N PHE A 172 -14.70 -14.32 1.84
CA PHE A 172 -13.59 -15.25 2.04
C PHE A 172 -12.23 -14.67 1.60
N GLY A 173 -12.20 -13.43 1.11
CA GLY A 173 -10.98 -12.75 0.70
C GLY A 173 -11.00 -12.22 -0.73
N VAL A 174 -9.81 -11.97 -1.27
CA VAL A 174 -9.58 -11.34 -2.57
C VAL A 174 -9.11 -12.38 -3.59
N GLU A 175 -9.88 -12.59 -4.65
CA GLU A 175 -9.45 -13.36 -5.82
C GLU A 175 -8.55 -12.47 -6.71
N LYS A 176 -7.23 -12.59 -6.51
CA LYS A 176 -6.24 -11.74 -7.18
C LYS A 176 -6.33 -11.77 -8.70
N SER A 177 -6.63 -12.94 -9.30
CA SER A 177 -6.76 -13.09 -10.75
C SER A 177 -7.83 -12.20 -11.36
N ARG A 178 -8.87 -11.86 -10.58
CA ARG A 178 -9.98 -10.99 -10.98
C ARG A 178 -9.77 -9.53 -10.56
N CYS A 179 -8.88 -9.27 -9.59
CA CYS A 179 -8.65 -7.91 -9.10
C CYS A 179 -8.11 -6.99 -10.19
N ARG A 180 -8.83 -5.91 -10.49
CA ARG A 180 -8.43 -4.95 -11.53
C ARG A 180 -7.04 -4.34 -11.25
N SER A 181 -6.73 -4.03 -9.99
CA SER A 181 -5.39 -3.57 -9.60
C SER A 181 -4.33 -4.59 -9.99
N HIS A 182 -4.53 -5.88 -9.70
CA HIS A 182 -3.61 -6.94 -10.09
C HIS A 182 -3.51 -7.09 -11.62
N ILE A 183 -4.64 -7.02 -12.34
CA ILE A 183 -4.69 -7.13 -13.81
C ILE A 183 -3.83 -6.03 -14.46
N THR A 184 -3.93 -4.78 -13.99
CA THR A 184 -3.12 -3.68 -14.54
C THR A 184 -1.61 -3.91 -14.37
N GLN A 185 -1.21 -4.72 -13.41
CA GLN A 185 0.18 -5.01 -13.07
C GLN A 185 0.75 -6.27 -13.74
N LYS A 186 -0.06 -7.05 -14.45
CA LYS A 186 0.40 -8.27 -15.14
C LYS A 186 1.41 -7.95 -16.24
N LYS A 187 2.49 -8.72 -16.30
CA LYS A 187 3.43 -8.72 -17.43
C LYS A 187 2.86 -9.51 -18.60
N GLY A 188 3.35 -9.22 -19.81
CA GLY A 188 2.90 -9.89 -21.05
C GLY A 188 1.53 -9.42 -21.52
N ASP A 189 0.86 -10.25 -22.31
CA ASP A 189 -0.43 -9.92 -22.89
C ASP A 189 -1.57 -10.16 -21.91
N LEU A 190 -2.60 -9.35 -22.02
CA LEU A 190 -3.85 -9.52 -21.30
C LEU A 190 -4.86 -10.26 -22.17
N THR A 191 -5.66 -11.12 -21.57
CA THR A 191 -6.82 -11.73 -22.23
C THR A 191 -7.83 -10.65 -22.64
N ALA A 192 -8.75 -10.98 -23.55
CA ALA A 192 -9.79 -10.05 -24.00
C ALA A 192 -10.64 -9.51 -22.83
N TRP A 193 -10.95 -10.37 -21.84
CA TRP A 193 -11.69 -9.97 -20.64
C TRP A 193 -10.86 -8.99 -19.78
N GLU A 194 -9.58 -9.28 -19.55
CA GLU A 194 -8.70 -8.41 -18.75
C GLU A 194 -8.52 -7.04 -19.42
N GLN A 195 -8.33 -7.00 -20.75
CA GLN A 195 -8.27 -5.75 -21.51
C GLN A 195 -9.56 -4.93 -21.35
N ASP A 196 -10.72 -5.59 -21.39
CA ASP A 196 -12.01 -4.94 -21.17
C ASP A 196 -12.11 -4.36 -19.75
N GLN A 197 -11.62 -5.08 -18.72
CA GLN A 197 -11.58 -4.57 -17.35
C GLN A 197 -10.67 -3.33 -17.20
N VAL A 198 -9.51 -3.32 -17.84
CA VAL A 198 -8.62 -2.14 -17.86
C VAL A 198 -9.31 -0.97 -18.58
N ARG A 199 -9.92 -1.21 -19.74
CA ARG A 199 -10.64 -0.19 -20.50
C ARG A 199 -11.80 0.42 -19.72
N LYS A 200 -12.66 -0.40 -19.11
CA LYS A 200 -13.79 0.04 -18.29
C LYS A 200 -13.34 0.80 -17.04
N GLY A 201 -12.20 0.42 -16.46
CA GLY A 201 -11.62 1.08 -15.29
C GLY A 201 -11.07 2.47 -15.56
N GLY A 202 -10.57 2.72 -16.77
CA GLY A 202 -9.94 3.99 -17.14
C GLY A 202 -8.60 4.25 -16.44
N LEU A 203 -8.09 3.29 -15.66
CA LEU A 203 -6.81 3.38 -14.98
C LEU A 203 -5.76 2.49 -15.67
N ALA A 204 -4.62 3.07 -15.99
CA ALA A 204 -3.47 2.36 -16.51
C ALA A 204 -2.72 1.58 -15.42
N TRP A 205 -2.95 1.94 -14.16
CA TRP A 205 -2.30 1.33 -13.01
C TRP A 205 -3.17 1.36 -11.77
N GLY A 206 -3.32 0.21 -11.10
CA GLY A 206 -4.06 0.12 -9.85
C GLY A 206 -5.58 0.17 -10.01
N CYS A 207 -6.28 0.30 -8.89
CA CYS A 207 -7.73 0.47 -8.80
C CYS A 207 -8.09 0.93 -7.38
N ASP A 208 -8.88 2.00 -7.23
CA ASP A 208 -9.21 2.56 -5.92
C ASP A 208 -10.67 2.29 -5.49
N ILE A 209 -11.49 1.64 -6.32
CA ILE A 209 -12.95 1.53 -6.13
C ILE A 209 -13.33 1.02 -4.74
N CYS A 210 -12.67 -0.03 -4.23
CA CYS A 210 -12.99 -0.60 -2.91
C CYS A 210 -12.55 0.32 -1.76
N SER A 211 -11.54 1.16 -1.96
CA SER A 211 -11.15 2.20 -1.00
C SER A 211 -12.08 3.42 -1.08
N ASP A 212 -12.45 3.83 -2.30
CA ASP A 212 -13.30 5.01 -2.51
C ASP A 212 -14.69 4.87 -1.90
N VAL A 213 -15.26 3.68 -1.88
CA VAL A 213 -16.60 3.45 -1.30
C VAL A 213 -16.57 3.13 0.19
N CYS A 214 -15.40 3.00 0.79
CA CYS A 214 -15.27 2.62 2.18
C CYS A 214 -15.66 3.78 3.11
N PRO A 215 -16.64 3.60 4.03
CA PRO A 215 -17.05 4.67 4.94
C PRO A 215 -15.92 5.21 5.81
N TYR A 216 -14.93 4.39 6.11
CA TYR A 216 -13.75 4.80 6.90
C TYR A 216 -12.79 5.72 6.13
N ASN A 217 -13.02 5.91 4.82
CA ASN A 217 -12.30 6.88 4.00
C ASN A 217 -13.10 8.19 3.78
N HIS A 218 -14.20 8.41 4.53
CA HIS A 218 -15.07 9.59 4.37
C HIS A 218 -15.36 10.27 5.71
N PRO A 219 -14.87 11.54 5.89
CA PRO A 219 -13.97 12.25 5.00
C PRO A 219 -12.57 11.63 5.00
N PRO A 220 -11.82 11.67 3.88
CA PRO A 220 -10.48 11.12 3.84
C PRO A 220 -9.52 11.96 4.67
N CYS A 221 -8.65 11.30 5.43
CA CYS A 221 -7.60 11.97 6.18
C CYS A 221 -6.42 12.29 5.27
N TRP A 222 -6.00 13.55 5.26
CA TRP A 222 -4.83 13.99 4.51
C TRP A 222 -3.54 13.44 5.13
N THR A 223 -2.59 13.07 4.28
CA THR A 223 -1.26 12.70 4.77
C THR A 223 -0.62 13.86 5.55
N ASP A 224 0.01 13.55 6.66
CA ASP A 224 0.86 14.45 7.43
C ASP A 224 2.30 14.48 6.92
N LEU A 225 2.68 13.54 6.03
CA LEU A 225 4.02 13.43 5.46
C LEU A 225 4.17 14.34 4.23
N PRO A 226 5.04 15.39 4.29
CA PRO A 226 5.17 16.37 3.20
C PRO A 226 5.59 15.77 1.87
N ASP A 227 6.39 14.70 1.88
CA ASP A 227 6.93 14.08 0.67
C ASP A 227 5.85 13.37 -0.16
N PHE A 228 4.79 12.87 0.50
CA PHE A 228 3.61 12.34 -0.19
C PHE A 228 2.67 13.42 -0.74
N ARG A 229 2.95 14.71 -0.52
CA ARG A 229 2.21 15.85 -1.10
C ARG A 229 2.96 16.53 -2.24
N ARG A 230 4.23 16.16 -2.48
CA ARG A 230 5.08 16.78 -3.50
C ARG A 230 5.00 16.04 -4.83
N GLU A 231 5.17 16.79 -5.92
CA GLU A 231 5.31 16.26 -7.30
C GLU A 231 4.22 15.25 -7.69
N LEU A 232 3.00 15.49 -7.23
CA LEU A 232 1.88 14.61 -7.48
C LEU A 232 1.49 14.58 -8.95
N ASN A 233 1.52 13.41 -9.57
CA ASN A 233 1.09 13.21 -10.95
C ASN A 233 0.05 12.08 -11.03
N GLY A 234 -1.22 12.45 -11.07
CA GLY A 234 -2.33 11.50 -11.19
C GLY A 234 -2.60 11.08 -12.63
N PHE A 235 -2.25 11.92 -13.61
CA PHE A 235 -2.54 11.66 -15.02
C PHE A 235 -1.25 11.50 -15.83
N ILE A 236 -1.03 10.26 -16.31
CA ILE A 236 0.19 9.86 -17.01
C ILE A 236 -0.09 9.74 -18.50
N ARG A 237 0.81 10.29 -19.33
CA ARG A 237 0.85 10.11 -20.78
C ARG A 237 1.99 9.18 -21.18
N GLU A 238 1.94 8.67 -22.41
CA GLU A 238 2.99 7.75 -22.90
C GLU A 238 4.36 8.45 -23.00
N GLU A 239 4.36 9.76 -23.30
CA GLU A 239 5.56 10.61 -23.34
C GLU A 239 6.22 10.85 -21.99
N ASP A 240 5.46 10.75 -20.88
CA ASP A 240 5.97 10.93 -19.51
C ASP A 240 6.74 9.71 -19.00
N LEU A 241 6.49 8.54 -19.59
CA LEU A 241 6.99 7.26 -19.08
C LEU A 241 8.52 7.16 -18.97
N PRO A 242 9.34 7.67 -19.90
CA PRO A 242 10.81 7.55 -19.79
C PRO A 242 11.37 8.15 -18.50
N ARG A 243 10.75 9.22 -18.00
CA ARG A 243 11.09 9.84 -16.72
C ARG A 243 10.43 9.13 -15.56
N LEU A 244 9.10 9.03 -15.57
CA LEU A 244 8.31 8.57 -14.43
C LEU A 244 8.54 7.10 -14.06
N ILE A 245 8.97 6.27 -15.01
CA ILE A 245 9.21 4.84 -14.76
C ILE A 245 10.32 4.58 -13.70
N LYS A 246 11.19 5.56 -13.49
CA LYS A 246 12.27 5.46 -12.49
C LYS A 246 11.89 6.06 -11.14
N GLU A 247 10.78 6.80 -11.11
CA GLU A 247 10.41 7.64 -9.96
C GLU A 247 9.08 7.23 -9.32
N ARG A 248 8.34 6.33 -9.93
CA ARG A 248 6.98 5.97 -9.49
C ARG A 248 6.84 4.47 -9.20
N ALA A 249 5.94 4.14 -8.29
CA ALA A 249 5.71 2.78 -7.84
C ALA A 249 5.40 1.76 -8.96
N PHE A 250 4.89 2.20 -10.11
CA PHE A 250 4.66 1.31 -11.25
C PHE A 250 5.95 0.91 -12.01
N GLY A 251 7.08 1.53 -11.70
CA GLY A 251 8.35 1.33 -12.41
C GLY A 251 8.88 -0.09 -12.37
N TYR A 252 8.67 -0.82 -11.27
CA TYR A 252 9.16 -2.18 -11.11
C TYR A 252 8.60 -3.18 -12.14
N ARG A 253 7.47 -2.88 -12.77
CA ARG A 253 6.90 -3.71 -13.85
C ARG A 253 7.45 -3.36 -15.24
N GLY A 254 8.09 -2.21 -15.37
CA GLY A 254 8.70 -1.72 -16.61
C GLY A 254 7.73 -0.97 -17.52
N VAL A 255 8.30 -0.21 -18.44
CA VAL A 255 7.57 0.71 -19.34
C VAL A 255 6.51 0.00 -20.21
N LYS A 256 6.77 -1.22 -20.66
CA LYS A 256 5.86 -1.97 -21.56
C LYS A 256 4.48 -2.22 -20.94
N VAL A 257 4.40 -2.46 -19.63
CA VAL A 257 3.12 -2.67 -18.94
C VAL A 257 2.29 -1.39 -18.97
N MET A 258 2.90 -0.25 -18.63
CA MET A 258 2.23 1.05 -18.67
C MET A 258 1.79 1.45 -20.07
N GLN A 259 2.67 1.30 -21.08
CA GLN A 259 2.34 1.58 -22.49
C GLN A 259 1.15 0.75 -22.96
N ARG A 260 1.15 -0.56 -22.69
CA ARG A 260 0.03 -1.45 -23.02
C ARG A 260 -1.28 -0.94 -22.42
N ASN A 261 -1.29 -0.64 -21.13
CA ASN A 261 -2.49 -0.21 -20.42
C ASN A 261 -2.97 1.18 -20.89
N LEU A 262 -2.06 2.13 -21.10
CA LEU A 262 -2.39 3.45 -21.66
C LEU A 262 -3.04 3.33 -23.04
N ARG A 263 -2.55 2.46 -23.91
CA ARG A 263 -3.15 2.20 -25.24
C ARG A 263 -4.53 1.57 -25.13
N ILE A 264 -4.76 0.67 -24.15
CA ILE A 264 -6.08 0.06 -23.92
C ILE A 264 -7.10 1.11 -23.50
N ILE A 265 -6.76 2.01 -22.59
CA ILE A 265 -7.69 3.06 -22.13
C ILE A 265 -7.95 4.14 -23.19
N LYS A 266 -6.95 4.48 -24.03
CA LYS A 266 -7.12 5.43 -25.16
C LYS A 266 -8.12 4.94 -26.20
N ARG A 267 -8.18 3.64 -26.49
CA ARG A 267 -9.13 3.05 -27.46
C ARG A 267 -10.60 3.21 -27.05
N LYS A 268 -10.92 3.59 -25.83
CA LYS A 268 -12.28 3.95 -25.39
C LYS A 268 -12.73 5.30 -25.97
N ALA A 269 -11.82 6.23 -26.18
CA ALA A 269 -12.12 7.59 -26.62
C ALA A 269 -12.43 7.68 -28.13
N SER A 270 -12.02 6.69 -28.92
CA SER A 270 -12.20 6.68 -30.39
C SER A 270 -13.35 5.78 -30.91
N GLY A 271 -14.12 5.15 -30.01
CA GLY A 271 -15.08 4.08 -30.36
C GLY A 271 -16.57 4.39 -30.14
N THR A 272 -16.98 5.65 -30.01
CA THR A 272 -18.40 6.04 -29.95
C THR A 272 -18.75 7.08 -31.00
N GLY A 273 -18.61 6.69 -32.28
CA GLY A 273 -19.41 7.30 -33.33
C GLY A 273 -20.66 6.44 -33.51
N PRO A 274 -21.86 7.01 -33.68
CA PRO A 274 -23.03 6.21 -34.00
C PRO A 274 -22.82 5.63 -35.38
N ASP A 275 -22.94 4.31 -35.49
CA ASP A 275 -23.11 3.61 -36.78
C ASP A 275 -24.49 4.03 -37.32
N THR A 276 -24.50 5.09 -38.13
CA THR A 276 -25.66 5.45 -38.93
C THR A 276 -25.62 4.57 -40.19
N GLY A 277 -26.08 3.32 -40.03
CA GLY A 277 -26.37 2.47 -41.15
C GLY A 277 -27.56 3.06 -41.94
N GLU A 278 -27.32 3.44 -43.18
CA GLU A 278 -28.33 3.56 -44.21
C GLU A 278 -28.84 2.18 -44.64
#